data_49842bb016ebd2afaad3543faa3b3f0d
#
_entry.id   49842bb016ebd2afaad3543faa3b3f0d
#
_cell.length_a   1.000
_cell.length_b   1.000
_cell.length_c   1.000
_cell.angle_alpha   90.00
_cell.angle_beta   90.00
_cell.angle_gamma   90.00
#
_symmetry.space_group_name_H-M   'P 1'
#
loop_
_entity.id
_entity.type
_entity.pdbx_description
1 polymer ?
#
loop_
_entity_poly.entity_id
_entity_poly.type
_entity_poly.pdbx_seq_one_letter_code
_entity_poly.pdbx_strand_id
1 'polypeptide(L)'
;MYRGRNVSCDGGRDGCGAAARYIPWNLAMARVAEREGYPEIGAFYKLAAWEEAEHAAKFAELLGECVTDSTKKNLELRVAAEHGATQGKKDLATLAKKLNLDAIHDTVHEMCKDEARHGKGFEGLLKRYFG
;
A
#
# COMPACT_ATOMS: atom_id res chain seq x y z
N MET A 1 -19.56 -14.62 9.92
CA MET A 1 -19.48 -13.15 9.94
C MET A 1 -19.37 -12.69 11.38
N TYR A 2 -18.22 -12.28 11.82
CA TYR A 2 -17.97 -11.79 13.18
C TYR A 2 -18.47 -10.34 13.27
N ARG A 3 -19.68 -10.13 13.74
CA ARG A 3 -20.20 -8.81 14.11
C ARG A 3 -19.89 -8.57 15.58
N GLY A 4 -18.89 -7.76 15.88
CA GLY A 4 -18.70 -7.33 17.25
C GLY A 4 -17.32 -6.78 17.53
N ARG A 5 -17.21 -5.49 17.53
CA ARG A 5 -16.19 -4.51 17.95
C ARG A 5 -15.50 -3.83 16.78
N ASN A 6 -15.55 -2.51 16.79
CA ASN A 6 -14.77 -1.63 15.93
C ASN A 6 -13.28 -1.95 16.07
N VAL A 7 -12.79 -2.84 15.22
CA VAL A 7 -11.37 -3.08 15.03
C VAL A 7 -11.01 -2.30 13.78
N SER A 8 -10.58 -1.07 13.96
CA SER A 8 -10.12 -0.28 12.83
C SER A 8 -8.68 -0.66 12.49
N CYS A 9 -8.36 -0.76 11.22
CA CYS A 9 -7.00 -0.98 10.72
C CYS A 9 -6.07 0.24 10.95
N ASP A 10 -6.45 1.18 11.79
CA ASP A 10 -5.76 2.44 12.05
C ASP A 10 -4.69 2.40 13.15
N GLY A 11 -3.98 1.30 13.25
CA GLY A 11 -2.76 1.24 14.05
C GLY A 11 -2.91 0.71 15.46
N GLY A 12 -4.03 0.07 15.77
CA GLY A 12 -4.24 -0.66 17.02
C GLY A 12 -3.34 -1.89 17.18
N ARG A 13 -3.29 -2.44 18.39
CA ARG A 13 -2.50 -3.62 18.79
C ARG A 13 -3.04 -4.94 18.23
N ASP A 14 -3.87 -4.88 17.23
CA ASP A 14 -4.47 -6.01 16.53
C ASP A 14 -3.54 -6.56 15.45
N GLY A 15 -3.65 -7.81 15.14
CA GLY A 15 -2.77 -8.51 14.20
C GLY A 15 -2.71 -7.88 12.80
N CYS A 16 -3.77 -7.22 12.34
CA CYS A 16 -3.83 -6.54 11.05
C CYS A 16 -2.90 -5.31 11.01
N GLY A 17 -2.94 -4.46 12.04
CA GLY A 17 -2.09 -3.27 12.12
C GLY A 17 -0.61 -3.61 12.28
N ALA A 18 -0.28 -4.68 13.00
CA ALA A 18 1.09 -5.16 13.15
C ALA A 18 1.64 -5.68 11.81
N ALA A 19 0.92 -6.57 11.12
CA ALA A 19 1.33 -7.13 9.84
C ALA A 19 1.54 -6.03 8.79
N ALA A 20 0.63 -5.06 8.69
CA ALA A 20 0.74 -3.95 7.76
C ALA A 20 1.98 -3.05 7.98
N ARG A 21 2.51 -2.97 9.21
CA ARG A 21 3.75 -2.24 9.51
C ARG A 21 5.00 -3.01 9.15
N TYR A 22 5.02 -4.33 9.34
CA TYR A 22 6.21 -5.14 9.09
C TYR A 22 6.53 -5.26 7.59
N ILE A 23 5.54 -5.17 6.70
CA ILE A 23 5.74 -5.24 5.26
C ILE A 23 6.73 -4.16 4.78
N PRO A 24 6.51 -2.85 4.98
CA PRO A 24 7.43 -1.82 4.52
C PRO A 24 8.76 -1.84 5.26
N TRP A 25 8.78 -2.22 6.56
CA TRP A 25 10.02 -2.32 7.33
C TRP A 25 10.92 -3.44 6.81
N ASN A 26 10.36 -4.61 6.55
CA ASN A 26 11.10 -5.73 5.97
C ASN A 26 11.68 -5.37 4.60
N LEU A 27 10.92 -4.67 3.75
CA LEU A 27 11.41 -4.21 2.44
C LEU A 27 12.53 -3.17 2.58
N ALA A 28 12.44 -2.24 3.52
CA ALA A 28 13.48 -1.25 3.79
C ALA A 28 14.75 -1.93 4.34
N MET A 29 14.61 -2.88 5.28
CA MET A 29 15.71 -3.66 5.83
C MET A 29 16.39 -4.53 4.77
N ALA A 30 15.62 -5.08 3.82
CA ALA A 30 16.15 -5.82 2.68
C ALA A 30 17.11 -4.96 1.85
N ARG A 31 16.72 -3.70 1.57
CA ARG A 31 17.58 -2.77 0.82
C ARG A 31 18.88 -2.43 1.56
N VAL A 32 18.83 -2.29 2.88
CA VAL A 32 20.03 -2.09 3.70
C VAL A 32 20.94 -3.30 3.61
N ALA A 33 20.40 -4.51 3.83
CA ALA A 33 21.17 -5.75 3.75
C ALA A 33 21.84 -5.93 2.37
N GLU A 34 21.12 -5.63 1.30
CA GLU A 34 21.68 -5.70 -0.07
C GLU A 34 22.83 -4.69 -0.28
N ARG A 35 22.67 -3.46 0.19
CA ARG A 35 23.75 -2.45 0.11
C ARG A 35 25.00 -2.81 0.92
N GLU A 36 24.81 -3.50 2.04
CA GLU A 36 25.90 -4.00 2.88
C GLU A 36 26.54 -5.30 2.37
N GLY A 37 26.00 -5.89 1.30
CA GLY A 37 26.55 -7.11 0.69
C GLY A 37 26.02 -8.42 1.29
N TYR A 38 24.83 -8.40 1.88
CA TYR A 38 24.15 -9.57 2.44
C TYR A 38 22.89 -9.94 1.64
N PRO A 39 23.00 -10.41 0.40
CA PRO A 39 21.86 -10.66 -0.47
C PRO A 39 20.92 -11.76 0.06
N GLU A 40 21.44 -12.77 0.77
CA GLU A 40 20.64 -13.81 1.39
C GLU A 40 19.73 -13.26 2.50
N ILE A 41 20.24 -12.36 3.33
CA ILE A 41 19.45 -11.67 4.35
C ILE A 41 18.38 -10.80 3.69
N GLY A 42 18.75 -10.07 2.63
CA GLY A 42 17.80 -9.28 1.85
C GLY A 42 16.67 -10.12 1.26
N ALA A 43 16.99 -11.28 0.70
CA ALA A 43 16.00 -12.21 0.15
C ALA A 43 15.03 -12.72 1.24
N PHE A 44 15.52 -13.04 2.42
CA PHE A 44 14.69 -13.49 3.54
C PHE A 44 13.73 -12.39 4.03
N TYR A 45 14.20 -11.14 4.14
CA TYR A 45 13.33 -10.00 4.45
C TYR A 45 12.21 -9.81 3.42
N LYS A 46 12.50 -9.97 2.12
CA LYS A 46 11.48 -9.88 1.05
C LYS A 46 10.44 -10.99 1.16
N LEU A 47 10.87 -12.22 1.45
CA LEU A 47 9.97 -13.34 1.69
C LEU A 47 9.05 -13.06 2.89
N ALA A 48 9.62 -12.64 4.02
CA ALA A 48 8.86 -12.27 5.21
C ALA A 48 7.85 -11.13 4.92
N ALA A 49 8.24 -10.12 4.14
CA ALA A 49 7.34 -9.05 3.74
C ALA A 49 6.11 -9.57 2.97
N TRP A 50 6.30 -10.53 2.09
CA TRP A 50 5.20 -11.15 1.34
C TRP A 50 4.28 -11.97 2.25
N GLU A 51 4.85 -12.75 3.14
CA GLU A 51 4.08 -13.55 4.11
C GLU A 51 3.25 -12.66 5.05
N GLU A 52 3.81 -11.55 5.53
CA GLU A 52 3.07 -10.57 6.32
C GLU A 52 1.95 -9.88 5.52
N ALA A 53 2.16 -9.65 4.22
CA ALA A 53 1.09 -9.15 3.35
C ALA A 53 -0.08 -10.15 3.24
N GLU A 54 0.22 -11.45 3.13
CA GLU A 54 -0.80 -12.50 3.13
C GLU A 54 -1.55 -12.58 4.47
N HIS A 55 -0.85 -12.39 5.61
CA HIS A 55 -1.50 -12.32 6.93
C HIS A 55 -2.47 -11.14 6.99
N ALA A 56 -2.04 -9.96 6.56
CA ALA A 56 -2.88 -8.76 6.52
C ALA A 56 -4.09 -8.95 5.59
N ALA A 57 -3.91 -9.57 4.42
CA ALA A 57 -4.97 -9.86 3.48
C ALA A 57 -6.03 -10.80 4.07
N LYS A 58 -5.62 -11.87 4.76
CA LYS A 58 -6.53 -12.77 5.45
C LYS A 58 -7.35 -12.07 6.54
N PHE A 59 -6.73 -11.19 7.32
CA PHE A 59 -7.45 -10.37 8.29
C PHE A 59 -8.45 -9.42 7.62
N ALA A 60 -8.06 -8.77 6.52
CA ALA A 60 -8.96 -7.89 5.77
C ALA A 60 -10.19 -8.63 5.24
N GLU A 61 -10.04 -9.84 4.73
CA GLU A 61 -11.15 -10.68 4.30
C GLU A 61 -12.07 -11.08 5.48
N LEU A 62 -11.48 -11.52 6.59
CA LEU A 62 -12.23 -11.93 7.78
C LEU A 62 -13.03 -10.79 8.41
N LEU A 63 -12.47 -9.57 8.42
CA LEU A 63 -13.12 -8.39 8.97
C LEU A 63 -14.17 -7.80 8.02
N GLY A 64 -13.97 -7.92 6.71
CA GLY A 64 -14.88 -7.40 5.69
C GLY A 64 -14.98 -5.86 5.67
N GLU A 65 -13.99 -5.16 6.19
CA GLU A 65 -14.01 -3.69 6.29
C GLU A 65 -13.51 -3.00 5.02
N CYS A 66 -12.42 -3.52 4.44
CA CYS A 66 -11.75 -2.93 3.27
C CYS A 66 -11.98 -3.71 1.98
N VAL A 67 -12.55 -4.91 2.08
CA VAL A 67 -12.74 -5.84 0.98
C VAL A 67 -14.20 -6.27 0.94
N THR A 68 -14.82 -6.28 -0.24
CA THR A 68 -16.17 -6.75 -0.46
C THR A 68 -16.19 -8.04 -1.28
N ASP A 69 -17.30 -8.77 -1.28
CA ASP A 69 -17.49 -9.97 -2.12
C ASP A 69 -17.73 -9.63 -3.62
N SER A 70 -17.58 -8.37 -3.99
CA SER A 70 -17.79 -7.89 -5.35
C SER A 70 -16.50 -7.34 -5.97
N THR A 71 -15.97 -8.02 -6.96
CA THR A 71 -14.80 -7.53 -7.73
C THR A 71 -15.04 -6.13 -8.32
N LYS A 72 -16.24 -5.87 -8.82
CA LYS A 72 -16.61 -4.54 -9.33
C LYS A 72 -16.47 -3.47 -8.26
N LYS A 73 -17.07 -3.68 -7.08
CA LYS A 73 -16.99 -2.73 -5.97
C LYS A 73 -15.55 -2.54 -5.48
N ASN A 74 -14.77 -3.62 -5.41
CA ASN A 74 -13.37 -3.56 -5.01
C ASN A 74 -12.54 -2.73 -6.01
N LEU A 75 -12.80 -2.86 -7.33
CA LEU A 75 -12.17 -2.02 -8.35
C LEU A 75 -12.56 -0.54 -8.20
N GLU A 76 -13.84 -0.24 -7.98
CA GLU A 76 -14.33 1.13 -7.76
C GLU A 76 -13.64 1.77 -6.54
N LEU A 77 -13.53 1.04 -5.44
CA LEU A 77 -12.81 1.49 -4.24
C LEU A 77 -11.32 1.76 -4.53
N ARG A 78 -10.66 0.88 -5.31
CA ARG A 78 -9.25 1.07 -5.66
C ARG A 78 -9.05 2.29 -6.57
N VAL A 79 -9.90 2.48 -7.57
CA VAL A 79 -9.85 3.69 -8.43
C VAL A 79 -9.91 4.96 -7.58
N ALA A 80 -10.89 5.04 -6.67
CA ALA A 80 -11.04 6.19 -5.78
C ALA A 80 -9.81 6.40 -4.87
N ALA A 81 -9.29 5.32 -4.31
CA ALA A 81 -8.12 5.37 -3.43
C ALA A 81 -6.85 5.83 -4.18
N GLU A 82 -6.62 5.34 -5.40
CA GLU A 82 -5.46 5.75 -6.21
C GLU A 82 -5.54 7.22 -6.65
N HIS A 83 -6.73 7.72 -6.97
CA HIS A 83 -6.93 9.14 -7.26
C HIS A 83 -6.61 10.01 -6.03
N GLY A 84 -7.08 9.63 -4.85
CA GLY A 84 -6.76 10.32 -3.60
C GLY A 84 -5.26 10.27 -3.28
N ALA A 85 -4.63 9.11 -3.45
CA ALA A 85 -3.19 8.93 -3.23
C ALA A 85 -2.35 9.77 -4.22
N THR A 86 -2.77 9.84 -5.48
CA THR A 86 -2.13 10.69 -6.50
C THR A 86 -2.16 12.16 -6.09
N GLN A 87 -3.32 12.66 -5.68
CA GLN A 87 -3.47 14.06 -5.25
C GLN A 87 -2.66 14.34 -3.99
N GLY A 88 -2.73 13.47 -2.97
CA GLY A 88 -1.99 13.63 -1.73
C GLY A 88 -0.48 13.66 -1.94
N LYS A 89 0.05 12.77 -2.79
CA LYS A 89 1.48 12.76 -3.15
C LYS A 89 1.89 13.98 -3.97
N LYS A 90 1.02 14.46 -4.86
CA LYS A 90 1.26 15.70 -5.61
C LYS A 90 1.38 16.90 -4.67
N ASP A 91 0.48 17.03 -3.70
CA ASP A 91 0.50 18.11 -2.72
C ASP A 91 1.76 18.04 -1.85
N LEU A 92 2.13 16.84 -1.40
CA LEU A 92 3.35 16.61 -0.62
C LEU A 92 4.61 16.95 -1.42
N ALA A 93 4.71 16.53 -2.67
CA ALA A 93 5.83 16.88 -3.56
C ALA A 93 5.95 18.39 -3.75
N THR A 94 4.83 19.07 -3.96
CA THR A 94 4.78 20.53 -4.08
C THR A 94 5.29 21.22 -2.81
N LEU A 95 4.87 20.75 -1.63
CA LEU A 95 5.35 21.27 -0.36
C LEU A 95 6.85 21.02 -0.17
N ALA A 96 7.32 19.80 -0.47
CA ALA A 96 8.74 19.46 -0.40
C ALA A 96 9.60 20.38 -1.28
N LYS A 97 9.12 20.69 -2.49
CA LYS A 97 9.80 21.65 -3.39
C LYS A 97 9.88 23.05 -2.81
N LYS A 98 8.79 23.55 -2.22
CA LYS A 98 8.77 24.86 -1.53
C LYS A 98 9.76 24.93 -0.37
N LEU A 99 10.00 23.82 0.30
CA LEU A 99 10.92 23.72 1.42
C LEU A 99 12.36 23.36 1.00
N ASN A 100 12.66 23.31 -0.29
CA ASN A 100 13.97 22.93 -0.85
C ASN A 100 14.44 21.51 -0.42
N LEU A 101 13.48 20.59 -0.24
CA LEU A 101 13.73 19.19 0.10
C LEU A 101 13.73 18.35 -1.20
N ASP A 102 14.73 18.57 -2.06
CA ASP A 102 14.73 18.01 -3.42
C ASP A 102 14.70 16.48 -3.47
N ALA A 103 15.44 15.79 -2.61
CA ALA A 103 15.41 14.32 -2.56
C ALA A 103 14.03 13.77 -2.18
N ILE A 104 13.33 14.44 -1.26
CA ILE A 104 11.95 14.07 -0.86
C ILE A 104 11.00 14.39 -2.02
N HIS A 105 11.12 15.57 -2.62
CA HIS A 105 10.33 15.95 -3.80
C HIS A 105 10.43 14.90 -4.90
N ASP A 106 11.64 14.55 -5.32
CA ASP A 106 11.86 13.62 -6.43
C ASP A 106 11.29 12.24 -6.14
N THR A 107 11.51 11.73 -4.93
CA THR A 107 10.98 10.44 -4.49
C THR A 107 9.45 10.42 -4.50
N VAL A 108 8.82 11.43 -3.90
CA VAL A 108 7.35 11.50 -3.80
C VAL A 108 6.71 11.78 -5.17
N HIS A 109 7.40 12.56 -6.02
CA HIS A 109 6.93 12.82 -7.39
C HIS A 109 6.89 11.54 -8.23
N GLU A 110 7.89 10.67 -8.13
CA GLU A 110 7.86 9.35 -8.80
C GLU A 110 6.74 8.45 -8.24
N MET A 111 6.54 8.43 -6.93
CA MET A 111 5.41 7.72 -6.33
C MET A 111 4.06 8.24 -6.82
N CYS A 112 3.92 9.56 -7.02
CA CYS A 112 2.71 10.16 -7.57
C CYS A 112 2.40 9.63 -8.99
N LYS A 113 3.42 9.45 -9.82
CA LYS A 113 3.27 8.86 -11.16
C LYS A 113 2.83 7.40 -11.10
N ASP A 114 3.36 6.63 -10.13
CA ASP A 114 2.95 5.24 -9.91
C ASP A 114 1.47 5.15 -9.52
N GLU A 115 1.00 5.98 -8.58
CA GLU A 115 -0.41 5.99 -8.20
C GLU A 115 -1.34 6.38 -9.36
N ALA A 116 -0.93 7.35 -10.18
CA ALA A 116 -1.68 7.72 -11.38
C ALA A 116 -1.76 6.57 -12.39
N ARG A 117 -0.68 5.80 -12.56
CA ARG A 117 -0.63 4.61 -13.41
C ARG A 117 -1.50 3.49 -12.86
N HIS A 118 -1.48 3.24 -11.55
CA HIS A 118 -2.35 2.27 -10.89
C HIS A 118 -3.81 2.64 -11.08
N GLY A 119 -4.18 3.91 -10.86
CA GLY A 119 -5.54 4.40 -11.06
C GLY A 119 -6.06 4.16 -12.47
N LYS A 120 -5.27 4.50 -13.48
CA LYS A 120 -5.62 4.24 -14.89
C LYS A 120 -5.75 2.74 -15.20
N GLY A 121 -4.91 1.91 -14.61
CA GLY A 121 -4.99 0.46 -14.75
C GLY A 121 -6.31 -0.09 -14.19
N PHE A 122 -6.66 0.28 -12.96
CA PHE A 122 -7.92 -0.13 -12.33
C PHE A 122 -9.15 0.40 -13.08
N GLU A 123 -9.15 1.66 -13.55
CA GLU A 123 -10.21 2.22 -14.39
C GLU A 123 -10.39 1.46 -15.70
N GLY A 124 -9.29 1.13 -16.36
CA GLY A 124 -9.30 0.35 -17.59
C GLY A 124 -9.93 -1.03 -17.41
N LEU A 125 -9.56 -1.72 -16.30
CA LEU A 125 -10.15 -3.01 -15.95
C LEU A 125 -11.63 -2.89 -15.59
N LEU A 126 -11.99 -1.89 -14.78
CA LEU A 126 -13.39 -1.64 -14.43
C LEU A 126 -14.26 -1.41 -15.67
N LYS A 127 -13.79 -0.57 -16.60
CA LYS A 127 -14.49 -0.30 -17.87
C LYS A 127 -14.59 -1.55 -18.74
N ARG A 128 -13.51 -2.32 -18.86
CA ARG A 128 -13.44 -3.49 -19.74
C ARG A 128 -14.40 -4.60 -19.30
N TYR A 129 -14.52 -4.86 -18.02
CA TYR A 129 -15.27 -6.00 -17.50
C TYR A 129 -16.65 -5.66 -16.96
N PHE A 130 -16.89 -4.41 -16.59
CA PHE A 130 -18.12 -3.98 -15.90
C PHE A 130 -18.72 -2.67 -16.46
N GLY A 131 -18.15 -2.15 -17.52
CA GLY A 131 -18.64 -0.96 -18.22
C GLY A 131 -19.72 -1.24 -19.27
#